data_71a6068d6a39f3f26aed955e5f444456
#
_entry.id   71a6068d6a39f3f26aed955e5f444456
#
_cell.length_a   1.000
_cell.length_b   1.000
_cell.length_c   1.000
_cell.angle_alpha   90.00
_cell.angle_beta   90.00
_cell.angle_gamma   90.00
#
_symmetry.space_group_name_H-M   'P 1'
#
loop_
_entity.id
_entity.type
_entity.pdbx_description
1 polymer ?
#
loop_
_entity_poly.entity_id
_entity_poly.type
_entity_poly.pdbx_seq_one_letter_code
_entity_poly.pdbx_strand_id
1 'polypeptide(L)'
;MSPCLVSRTSYASSLRLLAMTVVAVIGSSQTKPDEADYQDAVRLGRALATAGLTVASGGYGGLMEAVSEGAAEVGGSVIGVTAPRVFPGRTGVNRFVTDERPANTLTERIHQLIHHSDAVVALPGSIGTLTELMSAWNLAFVARFSGQAPKPIVAVGPLWAELVPLLAGRLSTDETLVRCVDSVEGVADLITVLLRGSASM
;
A
#
# COMPACT_ATOMS: atom_id res chain seq x y z
N MET A 1 4.75 31.84 -36.35
CA MET A 1 4.36 30.52 -35.80
C MET A 1 5.22 30.26 -34.58
N SER A 2 4.71 30.58 -33.40
CA SER A 2 5.41 30.38 -32.12
C SER A 2 5.17 28.97 -31.58
N PRO A 3 6.15 28.24 -31.10
CA PRO A 3 5.96 26.95 -30.47
C PRO A 3 5.36 27.14 -29.08
N CYS A 4 4.31 26.40 -28.81
CA CYS A 4 3.60 26.35 -27.55
C CYS A 4 4.54 25.88 -26.42
N LEU A 5 4.89 26.77 -25.51
CA LEU A 5 5.56 26.45 -24.24
C LEU A 5 4.56 25.73 -23.34
N VAL A 6 4.48 24.42 -23.43
CA VAL A 6 3.89 23.59 -22.38
C VAL A 6 4.78 23.72 -21.14
N SER A 7 4.24 24.36 -20.11
CA SER A 7 5.02 24.84 -18.99
C SER A 7 5.66 23.69 -18.19
N ARG A 8 6.99 23.72 -18.06
CA ARG A 8 7.79 22.86 -17.16
C ARG A 8 7.31 22.89 -15.71
N THR A 9 6.54 23.88 -15.34
CA THR A 9 5.95 24.07 -13.99
C THR A 9 4.85 23.04 -13.67
N SER A 10 4.04 22.63 -14.66
CA SER A 10 2.98 21.63 -14.49
C SER A 10 3.55 20.23 -14.20
N TYR A 11 4.67 19.87 -14.85
CA TYR A 11 5.30 18.55 -14.65
C TYR A 11 5.99 18.45 -13.27
N ALA A 12 6.67 19.52 -12.85
CA ALA A 12 7.30 19.56 -11.52
C ALA A 12 6.29 19.56 -10.38
N SER A 13 5.12 20.20 -10.56
CA SER A 13 4.04 20.18 -9.57
C SER A 13 3.38 18.81 -9.47
N SER A 14 3.18 18.10 -10.59
CA SER A 14 2.64 16.74 -10.60
C SER A 14 3.60 15.73 -9.95
N LEU A 15 4.90 15.85 -10.20
CA LEU A 15 5.92 14.99 -9.56
C LEU A 15 6.04 15.27 -8.06
N ARG A 16 5.90 16.53 -7.63
CA ARG A 16 5.94 16.90 -6.20
C ARG A 16 4.69 16.42 -5.45
N LEU A 17 3.53 16.40 -6.09
CA LEU A 17 2.31 15.85 -5.52
C LEU A 17 2.41 14.33 -5.37
N LEU A 18 2.96 13.62 -6.35
CA LEU A 18 3.17 12.16 -6.30
C LEU A 18 4.22 11.76 -5.23
N ALA A 19 5.26 12.56 -5.00
CA ALA A 19 6.26 12.30 -3.96
C ALA A 19 5.72 12.38 -2.52
N MET A 20 4.53 12.91 -2.31
CA MET A 20 3.81 12.93 -1.02
C MET A 20 2.69 11.87 -0.96
N THR A 21 2.43 11.15 -2.03
CA THR A 21 1.39 10.13 -2.09
C THR A 21 1.90 8.83 -1.46
N VAL A 22 1.21 8.37 -0.44
CA VAL A 22 1.60 7.21 0.37
C VAL A 22 0.79 5.98 -0.02
N VAL A 23 1.46 4.89 -0.34
CA VAL A 23 0.86 3.58 -0.59
C VAL A 23 1.20 2.64 0.56
N ALA A 24 0.19 2.21 1.31
CA ALA A 24 0.36 1.19 2.31
C ALA A 24 0.46 -0.19 1.64
N VAL A 25 1.53 -0.93 1.92
CA VAL A 25 1.70 -2.32 1.50
C VAL A 25 1.64 -3.22 2.71
N ILE A 26 0.64 -4.07 2.75
CA ILE A 26 0.36 -5.02 3.83
C ILE A 26 0.61 -6.45 3.34
N GLY A 27 1.11 -7.32 4.22
CA GLY A 27 1.45 -8.69 3.83
C GLY A 27 2.06 -9.49 4.99
N SER A 28 2.45 -10.74 4.70
CA SER A 28 3.03 -11.68 5.66
C SER A 28 4.31 -11.14 6.30
N SER A 29 4.43 -11.31 7.62
CA SER A 29 5.68 -11.06 8.35
C SER A 29 6.60 -12.29 8.43
N GLN A 30 6.20 -13.42 7.82
CA GLN A 30 6.90 -14.71 7.96
C GLN A 30 7.63 -15.13 6.67
N THR A 31 7.37 -14.47 5.56
CA THR A 31 7.97 -14.78 4.25
C THR A 31 9.48 -14.54 4.29
N LYS A 32 10.25 -15.47 3.78
CA LYS A 32 11.71 -15.43 3.79
C LYS A 32 12.27 -14.84 2.49
N PRO A 33 13.51 -14.31 2.50
CA PRO A 33 14.13 -13.70 1.31
C PRO A 33 14.26 -14.61 0.10
N ASP A 34 14.35 -15.93 0.28
CA ASP A 34 14.46 -16.94 -0.77
C ASP A 34 13.11 -17.37 -1.38
N GLU A 35 11.99 -16.90 -0.84
CA GLU A 35 10.66 -17.20 -1.35
C GLU A 35 10.24 -16.25 -2.48
N ALA A 36 9.44 -16.76 -3.42
CA ALA A 36 8.98 -16.01 -4.59
C ALA A 36 8.19 -14.74 -4.19
N ASP A 37 7.32 -14.87 -3.20
CA ASP A 37 6.52 -13.74 -2.70
C ASP A 37 7.38 -12.60 -2.14
N TYR A 38 8.55 -12.92 -1.55
CA TYR A 38 9.50 -11.91 -1.09
C TYR A 38 10.07 -11.13 -2.27
N GLN A 39 10.52 -11.84 -3.32
CA GLN A 39 11.06 -11.23 -4.52
C GLN A 39 10.01 -10.40 -5.27
N ASP A 40 8.76 -10.84 -5.26
CA ASP A 40 7.63 -10.10 -5.80
C ASP A 40 7.42 -8.79 -5.04
N ALA A 41 7.47 -8.83 -3.71
CA ALA A 41 7.36 -7.64 -2.88
C ALA A 41 8.52 -6.65 -3.10
N VAL A 42 9.75 -7.13 -3.31
CA VAL A 42 10.90 -6.28 -3.70
C VAL A 42 10.62 -5.60 -5.04
N ARG A 43 10.13 -6.35 -6.06
CA ARG A 43 9.78 -5.76 -7.36
C ARG A 43 8.68 -4.71 -7.24
N LEU A 44 7.66 -4.98 -6.42
CA LEU A 44 6.57 -4.02 -6.16
C LEU A 44 7.10 -2.73 -5.52
N GLY A 45 7.92 -2.86 -4.46
CA GLY A 45 8.50 -1.70 -3.77
C GLY A 45 9.31 -0.81 -4.70
N ARG A 46 10.15 -1.43 -5.55
CA ARG A 46 10.93 -0.73 -6.58
C ARG A 46 10.01 -0.01 -7.58
N ALA A 47 8.96 -0.68 -8.06
CA ALA A 47 8.02 -0.10 -9.03
C ALA A 47 7.26 1.09 -8.44
N LEU A 48 6.75 0.99 -7.20
CA LEU A 48 6.05 2.07 -6.51
C LEU A 48 6.97 3.29 -6.33
N ALA A 49 8.19 3.09 -5.83
CA ALA A 49 9.15 4.17 -5.63
C ALA A 49 9.61 4.81 -6.96
N THR A 50 9.80 4.01 -8.02
CA THR A 50 10.11 4.52 -9.37
C THR A 50 8.98 5.38 -9.93
N ALA A 51 7.72 5.06 -9.59
CA ALA A 51 6.55 5.88 -9.92
C ALA A 51 6.42 7.16 -9.06
N GLY A 52 7.36 7.42 -8.14
CA GLY A 52 7.36 8.59 -7.26
C GLY A 52 6.44 8.46 -6.05
N LEU A 53 6.02 7.24 -5.70
CA LEU A 53 5.15 6.96 -4.57
C LEU A 53 5.97 6.62 -3.33
N THR A 54 5.54 7.09 -2.16
CA THR A 54 6.11 6.70 -0.86
C THR A 54 5.51 5.38 -0.42
N VAL A 55 6.36 4.42 -0.06
CA VAL A 55 5.92 3.13 0.47
C VAL A 55 5.73 3.22 1.97
N ALA A 56 4.58 2.79 2.48
CA ALA A 56 4.36 2.57 3.91
C ALA A 56 4.14 1.08 4.19
N SER A 57 4.77 0.56 5.22
CA SER A 57 4.60 -0.83 5.66
C SER A 57 4.55 -0.94 7.17
N GLY A 58 4.35 -2.15 7.67
CA GLY A 58 4.41 -2.40 9.12
C GLY A 58 5.82 -2.31 9.71
N GLY A 59 6.86 -2.04 8.92
CA GLY A 59 8.22 -1.71 9.36
C GLY A 59 9.06 -2.88 9.86
N TYR A 60 8.54 -4.11 9.89
CA TYR A 60 9.25 -5.30 10.39
C TYR A 60 9.76 -6.18 9.24
N GLY A 61 10.01 -7.47 9.50
CA GLY A 61 10.47 -8.45 8.52
C GLY A 61 9.39 -8.98 7.58
N GLY A 62 9.75 -9.97 6.76
CA GLY A 62 8.88 -10.58 5.76
C GLY A 62 8.60 -9.65 4.59
N LEU A 63 7.37 -9.67 4.07
CA LEU A 63 6.99 -8.83 2.92
C LEU A 63 7.05 -7.34 3.23
N MET A 64 6.97 -6.92 4.50
CA MET A 64 7.18 -5.54 4.93
C MET A 64 8.62 -5.09 4.68
N GLU A 65 9.61 -5.94 4.99
CA GLU A 65 11.02 -5.68 4.70
C GLU A 65 11.28 -5.71 3.20
N ALA A 66 10.75 -6.71 2.50
CA ALA A 66 10.93 -6.86 1.06
C ALA A 66 10.46 -5.63 0.27
N VAL A 67 9.27 -5.12 0.55
CA VAL A 67 8.77 -3.92 -0.14
C VAL A 67 9.59 -2.68 0.21
N SER A 68 10.08 -2.59 1.46
CA SER A 68 10.97 -1.51 1.91
C SER A 68 12.32 -1.57 1.20
N GLU A 69 12.89 -2.79 1.04
CA GLU A 69 14.14 -3.04 0.31
C GLU A 69 14.02 -2.55 -1.14
N GLY A 70 13.01 -3.01 -1.87
CA GLY A 70 12.82 -2.62 -3.27
C GLY A 70 12.63 -1.12 -3.46
N ALA A 71 11.93 -0.45 -2.55
CA ALA A 71 11.79 1.01 -2.60
C ALA A 71 13.12 1.73 -2.33
N ALA A 72 13.88 1.27 -1.33
CA ALA A 72 15.17 1.85 -0.96
C ALA A 72 16.23 1.70 -2.06
N GLU A 73 16.23 0.58 -2.82
CA GLU A 73 17.17 0.34 -3.93
C GLU A 73 17.15 1.42 -5.01
N VAL A 74 16.02 2.11 -5.16
CA VAL A 74 15.87 3.22 -6.13
C VAL A 74 15.78 4.59 -5.45
N GLY A 75 16.18 4.67 -4.18
CA GLY A 75 16.19 5.91 -3.40
C GLY A 75 14.82 6.42 -2.98
N GLY A 76 13.80 5.54 -2.94
CA GLY A 76 12.44 5.86 -2.51
C GLY A 76 12.32 6.08 -1.00
N SER A 77 11.32 6.84 -0.60
CA SER A 77 10.97 7.05 0.82
C SER A 77 10.18 5.86 1.37
N VAL A 78 10.52 5.43 2.57
CA VAL A 78 9.87 4.29 3.24
C VAL A 78 9.42 4.67 4.64
N ILE A 79 8.12 4.53 4.90
CA ILE A 79 7.50 4.71 6.21
C ILE A 79 7.30 3.33 6.87
N GLY A 80 7.78 3.17 8.09
CA GLY A 80 7.56 1.97 8.90
C GLY A 80 6.64 2.24 10.08
N VAL A 81 5.42 1.71 10.08
CA VAL A 81 4.47 1.86 11.19
C VAL A 81 4.63 0.70 12.15
N THR A 82 5.40 0.90 13.22
CA THR A 82 5.73 -0.13 14.22
C THR A 82 4.78 -0.12 15.41
N ALA A 83 4.80 -1.18 16.22
CA ALA A 83 4.10 -1.23 17.51
C ALA A 83 4.95 -2.03 18.53
N PRO A 84 6.02 -1.45 19.06
CA PRO A 84 6.99 -2.17 19.89
C PRO A 84 6.38 -2.70 21.21
N ARG A 85 5.35 -2.04 21.74
CA ARG A 85 4.63 -2.53 22.94
C ARG A 85 3.74 -3.73 22.65
N VAL A 86 3.24 -3.87 21.40
CA VAL A 86 2.39 -4.99 20.97
C VAL A 86 3.25 -6.20 20.57
N PHE A 87 4.42 -5.93 19.98
CA PHE A 87 5.34 -6.94 19.46
C PHE A 87 6.73 -6.84 20.11
N PRO A 88 6.84 -7.10 21.43
CA PRO A 88 8.10 -6.89 22.17
C PRO A 88 9.25 -7.78 21.69
N GLY A 89 8.95 -8.89 20.99
CA GLY A 89 9.97 -9.77 20.38
C GLY A 89 10.52 -9.28 19.04
N ARG A 90 10.02 -8.16 18.49
CA ARG A 90 10.51 -7.58 17.25
C ARG A 90 11.48 -6.44 17.59
N THR A 91 12.73 -6.59 17.19
CA THR A 91 13.81 -5.64 17.50
C THR A 91 13.90 -4.53 16.46
N GLY A 92 13.13 -3.44 16.68
CA GLY A 92 13.20 -2.24 15.84
C GLY A 92 12.60 -2.39 14.44
N VAL A 93 12.73 -1.34 13.66
CA VAL A 93 12.34 -1.32 12.23
C VAL A 93 13.37 -2.07 11.38
N ASN A 94 12.96 -2.54 10.20
CA ASN A 94 13.92 -3.03 9.21
C ASN A 94 14.82 -1.87 8.69
N ARG A 95 16.02 -2.23 8.24
CA ARG A 95 17.09 -1.29 7.87
C ARG A 95 16.78 -0.34 6.70
N PHE A 96 15.70 -0.61 5.96
CA PHE A 96 15.31 0.16 4.78
C PHE A 96 14.29 1.26 5.09
N VAL A 97 13.75 1.30 6.31
CA VAL A 97 12.81 2.33 6.75
C VAL A 97 13.53 3.67 6.94
N THR A 98 13.01 4.72 6.31
CA THR A 98 13.54 6.10 6.42
C THR A 98 12.78 6.95 7.43
N ASP A 99 11.51 6.60 7.73
CA ASP A 99 10.64 7.30 8.69
C ASP A 99 9.89 6.27 9.54
N GLU A 100 10.30 6.09 10.81
CA GLU A 100 9.60 5.22 11.75
C GLU A 100 8.50 5.96 12.47
N ARG A 101 7.29 5.37 12.47
CA ARG A 101 6.10 5.87 13.19
C ARG A 101 5.63 4.83 14.19
N PRO A 102 6.07 4.89 15.44
CA PRO A 102 5.67 3.93 16.46
C PRO A 102 4.25 4.19 16.95
N ALA A 103 3.45 3.12 17.02
CA ALA A 103 2.12 3.10 17.60
C ALA A 103 2.13 2.42 18.98
N ASN A 104 1.26 2.84 19.90
CA ASN A 104 1.18 2.27 21.24
C ASN A 104 0.28 1.02 21.30
N THR A 105 -0.68 0.91 20.37
CA THR A 105 -1.64 -0.19 20.30
C THR A 105 -1.72 -0.75 18.88
N LEU A 106 -2.26 -1.97 18.74
CA LEU A 106 -2.51 -2.56 17.42
C LEU A 106 -3.51 -1.74 16.60
N THR A 107 -4.56 -1.23 17.24
CA THR A 107 -5.58 -0.40 16.58
C THR A 107 -4.99 0.92 16.07
N GLU A 108 -4.14 1.56 16.88
CA GLU A 108 -3.44 2.78 16.46
C GLU A 108 -2.52 2.51 15.27
N ARG A 109 -1.80 1.38 15.27
CA ARG A 109 -0.96 0.97 14.15
C ARG A 109 -1.76 0.78 12.86
N ILE A 110 -2.87 0.04 12.94
CA ILE A 110 -3.76 -0.16 11.78
C ILE A 110 -4.28 1.19 11.29
N HIS A 111 -4.73 2.05 12.21
CA HIS A 111 -5.20 3.39 11.87
C HIS A 111 -4.13 4.20 11.15
N GLN A 112 -2.91 4.29 11.71
CA GLN A 112 -1.81 5.04 11.09
C GLN A 112 -1.46 4.49 9.70
N LEU A 113 -1.38 3.17 9.54
CA LEU A 113 -1.00 2.55 8.28
C LEU A 113 -2.08 2.71 7.22
N ILE A 114 -3.33 2.46 7.56
CA ILE A 114 -4.43 2.42 6.60
C ILE A 114 -5.07 3.78 6.38
N HIS A 115 -5.28 4.56 7.44
CA HIS A 115 -5.97 5.85 7.32
C HIS A 115 -5.10 6.94 6.68
N HIS A 116 -3.79 6.94 7.01
CA HIS A 116 -2.85 7.96 6.51
C HIS A 116 -2.20 7.59 5.17
N SER A 117 -2.63 6.52 4.52
CA SER A 117 -2.23 6.20 3.14
C SER A 117 -3.29 6.65 2.15
N ASP A 118 -2.86 6.90 0.91
CA ASP A 118 -3.73 7.28 -0.22
C ASP A 118 -4.24 6.07 -0.99
N ALA A 119 -3.51 4.95 -0.92
CA ALA A 119 -3.90 3.67 -1.49
C ALA A 119 -3.38 2.51 -0.63
N VAL A 120 -3.95 1.32 -0.81
CA VAL A 120 -3.53 0.10 -0.10
C VAL A 120 -3.27 -1.02 -1.11
N VAL A 121 -2.15 -1.73 -0.94
CA VAL A 121 -1.85 -2.96 -1.66
C VAL A 121 -1.72 -4.10 -0.64
N ALA A 122 -2.54 -5.14 -0.79
CA ALA A 122 -2.49 -6.35 0.01
C ALA A 122 -1.75 -7.45 -0.74
N LEU A 123 -0.59 -7.84 -0.24
CA LEU A 123 0.16 -9.03 -0.65
C LEU A 123 -0.35 -10.27 0.11
N PRO A 124 0.05 -11.49 -0.27
CA PRO A 124 -0.30 -12.69 0.48
C PRO A 124 0.04 -12.55 1.97
N GLY A 125 -0.85 -13.02 2.84
CA GLY A 125 -0.65 -12.83 4.27
C GLY A 125 -1.60 -13.66 5.15
N SER A 126 -1.59 -13.33 6.44
CA SER A 126 -2.36 -14.03 7.46
C SER A 126 -3.50 -13.15 8.02
N ILE A 127 -4.00 -13.52 9.21
CA ILE A 127 -5.09 -12.80 9.87
C ILE A 127 -4.80 -11.30 10.09
N GLY A 128 -3.53 -10.92 10.32
CA GLY A 128 -3.15 -9.51 10.45
C GLY A 128 -3.36 -8.74 9.15
N THR A 129 -2.90 -9.32 8.03
CA THR A 129 -3.11 -8.74 6.68
C THR A 129 -4.59 -8.66 6.33
N LEU A 130 -5.38 -9.70 6.65
CA LEU A 130 -6.83 -9.68 6.47
C LEU A 130 -7.49 -8.56 7.30
N THR A 131 -7.08 -8.37 8.55
CA THR A 131 -7.61 -7.31 9.43
C THR A 131 -7.34 -5.92 8.85
N GLU A 132 -6.13 -5.69 8.34
CA GLU A 132 -5.74 -4.43 7.70
C GLU A 132 -6.51 -4.22 6.38
N LEU A 133 -6.65 -5.27 5.55
CA LEU A 133 -7.45 -5.23 4.33
C LEU A 133 -8.93 -4.94 4.60
N MET A 134 -9.52 -5.61 5.59
CA MET A 134 -10.92 -5.37 6.00
C MET A 134 -11.13 -3.95 6.53
N SER A 135 -10.14 -3.40 7.24
CA SER A 135 -10.17 -2.00 7.69
C SER A 135 -10.17 -1.03 6.49
N ALA A 136 -9.29 -1.25 5.51
CA ALA A 136 -9.25 -0.45 4.28
C ALA A 136 -10.55 -0.58 3.47
N TRP A 137 -11.06 -1.79 3.30
CA TRP A 137 -12.29 -2.07 2.57
C TRP A 137 -13.50 -1.41 3.23
N ASN A 138 -13.62 -1.51 4.56
CA ASN A 138 -14.69 -0.85 5.28
C ASN A 138 -14.63 0.67 5.15
N LEU A 139 -13.44 1.28 5.20
CA LEU A 139 -13.28 2.72 4.96
C LEU A 139 -13.71 3.11 3.54
N ALA A 140 -13.32 2.34 2.52
CA ALA A 140 -13.74 2.57 1.14
C ALA A 140 -15.26 2.40 0.97
N PHE A 141 -15.87 1.43 1.65
CA PHE A 141 -17.32 1.23 1.65
C PHE A 141 -18.05 2.40 2.29
N VAL A 142 -17.60 2.88 3.45
CA VAL A 142 -18.22 4.01 4.17
C VAL A 142 -18.05 5.34 3.42
N ALA A 143 -16.94 5.53 2.72
CA ALA A 143 -16.69 6.75 1.92
C ALA A 143 -17.82 7.03 0.91
N ARG A 144 -18.47 6.00 0.38
CA ARG A 144 -19.61 6.12 -0.55
C ARG A 144 -20.82 6.84 0.04
N PHE A 145 -21.01 6.74 1.36
CA PHE A 145 -22.13 7.41 2.06
C PHE A 145 -21.80 8.85 2.44
N SER A 146 -20.53 9.22 2.47
CA SER A 146 -20.07 10.58 2.78
C SER A 146 -19.75 11.42 1.55
N GLY A 147 -20.00 10.91 0.35
CA GLY A 147 -19.69 11.59 -0.91
C GLY A 147 -18.18 11.73 -1.18
N GLN A 148 -17.36 10.95 -0.47
CA GLN A 148 -15.92 10.91 -0.69
C GLN A 148 -15.55 9.81 -1.69
N ALA A 149 -14.52 10.06 -2.49
CA ALA A 149 -13.97 9.02 -3.36
C ALA A 149 -13.38 7.89 -2.49
N PRO A 150 -13.72 6.62 -2.76
CA PRO A 150 -13.14 5.49 -2.04
C PRO A 150 -11.64 5.39 -2.31
N LYS A 151 -10.87 5.10 -1.26
CA LYS A 151 -9.44 4.83 -1.37
C LYS A 151 -9.20 3.63 -2.27
N PRO A 152 -8.27 3.70 -3.25
CA PRO A 152 -7.89 2.56 -4.06
C PRO A 152 -7.31 1.41 -3.23
N ILE A 153 -7.81 0.20 -3.47
CA ILE A 153 -7.33 -1.03 -2.82
C ILE A 153 -7.05 -2.06 -3.90
N VAL A 154 -5.82 -2.57 -3.92
CA VAL A 154 -5.40 -3.67 -4.80
C VAL A 154 -4.98 -4.86 -3.95
N ALA A 155 -5.48 -6.04 -4.25
CA ALA A 155 -5.13 -7.28 -3.57
C ALA A 155 -4.47 -8.24 -4.57
N VAL A 156 -3.29 -8.76 -4.25
CA VAL A 156 -2.44 -9.51 -5.16
C VAL A 156 -2.44 -10.99 -4.81
N GLY A 157 -2.69 -11.82 -5.82
CA GLY A 157 -2.55 -13.27 -5.75
C GLY A 157 -3.84 -14.04 -5.47
N PRO A 158 -3.76 -15.38 -5.59
CA PRO A 158 -4.93 -16.27 -5.61
C PRO A 158 -5.70 -16.27 -4.29
N LEU A 159 -5.02 -16.06 -3.15
CA LEU A 159 -5.68 -15.98 -1.84
C LEU A 159 -6.79 -14.93 -1.83
N TRP A 160 -6.50 -13.73 -2.32
CA TRP A 160 -7.47 -12.65 -2.32
C TRP A 160 -8.49 -12.76 -3.44
N ALA A 161 -8.11 -13.31 -4.59
CA ALA A 161 -9.03 -13.61 -5.68
C ALA A 161 -10.13 -14.60 -5.25
N GLU A 162 -9.85 -15.50 -4.29
CA GLU A 162 -10.83 -16.40 -3.68
C GLU A 162 -11.62 -15.72 -2.56
N LEU A 163 -10.91 -15.07 -1.61
CA LEU A 163 -11.54 -14.57 -0.37
C LEU A 163 -12.40 -13.32 -0.59
N VAL A 164 -12.00 -12.40 -1.47
CA VAL A 164 -12.72 -11.13 -1.65
C VAL A 164 -14.15 -11.36 -2.15
N PRO A 165 -14.40 -12.13 -3.23
CA PRO A 165 -15.77 -12.41 -3.67
C PRO A 165 -16.57 -13.19 -2.63
N LEU A 166 -15.95 -14.17 -1.94
CA LEU A 166 -16.61 -14.93 -0.90
C LEU A 166 -17.09 -14.04 0.25
N LEU A 167 -16.20 -13.17 0.75
CA LEU A 167 -16.54 -12.24 1.84
C LEU A 167 -17.58 -11.21 1.38
N ALA A 168 -17.45 -10.68 0.17
CA ALA A 168 -18.41 -9.72 -0.38
C ALA A 168 -19.83 -10.30 -0.41
N GLY A 169 -19.97 -11.51 -0.92
CA GLY A 169 -21.26 -12.17 -0.98
C GLY A 169 -21.85 -12.53 0.39
N ARG A 170 -20.99 -12.92 1.35
CA ARG A 170 -21.45 -13.29 2.70
C ARG A 170 -21.75 -12.08 3.59
N LEU A 171 -21.06 -10.98 3.40
CA LEU A 171 -21.20 -9.76 4.22
C LEU A 171 -22.06 -8.69 3.54
N SER A 172 -22.61 -8.97 2.37
CA SER A 172 -23.41 -8.03 1.57
C SER A 172 -22.68 -6.69 1.34
N THR A 173 -21.38 -6.77 1.00
CA THR A 173 -20.55 -5.62 0.67
C THR A 173 -20.14 -5.63 -0.81
N ASP A 174 -19.49 -4.57 -1.28
CA ASP A 174 -19.13 -4.38 -2.68
C ASP A 174 -17.70 -4.86 -2.96
N GLU A 175 -17.57 -5.98 -3.69
CA GLU A 175 -16.27 -6.53 -4.07
C GLU A 175 -15.47 -5.61 -5.00
N THR A 176 -16.14 -4.74 -5.77
CA THR A 176 -15.47 -3.84 -6.72
C THR A 176 -14.58 -2.79 -6.07
N LEU A 177 -14.73 -2.60 -4.73
CA LEU A 177 -13.87 -1.73 -3.93
C LEU A 177 -12.48 -2.32 -3.69
N VAL A 178 -12.30 -3.64 -3.90
CA VAL A 178 -11.00 -4.32 -3.80
C VAL A 178 -10.66 -4.91 -5.16
N ARG A 179 -9.69 -4.35 -5.85
CA ARG A 179 -9.23 -4.84 -7.16
C ARG A 179 -8.28 -6.01 -6.97
N CYS A 180 -8.75 -7.22 -7.23
CA CYS A 180 -7.89 -8.42 -7.24
C CYS A 180 -7.10 -8.50 -8.54
N VAL A 181 -5.80 -8.82 -8.45
CA VAL A 181 -4.87 -9.04 -9.56
C VAL A 181 -4.03 -10.28 -9.28
N ASP A 182 -3.56 -10.95 -10.33
CA ASP A 182 -2.84 -12.23 -10.19
C ASP A 182 -1.39 -12.04 -9.70
N SER A 183 -0.76 -10.91 -10.04
CA SER A 183 0.66 -10.68 -9.77
C SER A 183 0.95 -9.19 -9.46
N VAL A 184 2.18 -8.90 -9.05
CA VAL A 184 2.64 -7.54 -8.72
C VAL A 184 2.92 -6.68 -9.95
N GLU A 185 3.02 -7.29 -11.13
CA GLU A 185 3.29 -6.61 -12.39
C GLU A 185 2.18 -5.62 -12.72
N GLY A 186 2.54 -4.38 -13.02
CA GLY A 186 1.59 -3.32 -13.36
C GLY A 186 0.81 -2.73 -12.18
N VAL A 187 1.00 -3.22 -10.93
CA VAL A 187 0.28 -2.70 -9.76
C VAL A 187 0.61 -1.23 -9.52
N ALA A 188 1.86 -0.80 -9.67
CA ALA A 188 2.25 0.60 -9.48
C ALA A 188 1.56 1.54 -10.49
N ASP A 189 1.44 1.12 -11.75
CA ASP A 189 0.73 1.85 -12.79
C ASP A 189 -0.78 1.89 -12.50
N LEU A 190 -1.35 0.76 -12.11
CA LEU A 190 -2.76 0.66 -11.72
C LEU A 190 -3.09 1.60 -10.56
N ILE A 191 -2.29 1.61 -9.49
CA ILE A 191 -2.44 2.52 -8.34
C ILE A 191 -2.36 3.97 -8.80
N THR A 192 -1.39 4.31 -9.66
CA THR A 192 -1.21 5.66 -10.18
C THR A 192 -2.44 6.13 -10.98
N VAL A 193 -3.02 5.26 -11.80
CA VAL A 193 -4.23 5.55 -12.56
C VAL A 193 -5.43 5.75 -11.64
N LEU A 194 -5.63 4.87 -10.66
CA LEU A 194 -6.74 4.94 -9.72
C LEU A 194 -6.68 6.22 -8.85
N LEU A 195 -5.50 6.61 -8.39
CA LEU A 195 -5.30 7.84 -7.62
C LEU A 195 -5.64 9.10 -8.44
N ARG A 196 -5.28 9.13 -9.72
CA ARG A 196 -5.63 10.26 -10.62
C ARG A 196 -7.13 10.34 -10.88
N GLY A 197 -7.79 9.19 -11.05
CA GLY A 197 -9.24 9.13 -11.22
C GLY A 197 -10.02 9.63 -10.01
N SER A 198 -9.52 9.37 -8.81
CA SER A 198 -10.14 9.84 -7.55
C SER A 198 -9.99 11.34 -7.32
N ALA A 199 -8.97 11.98 -7.90
CA ALA A 199 -8.73 13.43 -7.77
C ALA A 199 -9.59 14.28 -8.73
N SER A 200 -10.30 13.66 -9.68
CA SER A 200 -11.07 14.36 -10.74
C SER A 200 -12.58 14.33 -10.47
N MET A 201 -13.03 13.74 -9.38
CA MET A 201 -14.43 13.66 -8.93
C MET A 201 -14.68 14.62 -7.77
#